data_ae8e39442bf6a1483d3107e7d3339215
#
_entry.id   ae8e39442bf6a1483d3107e7d3339215
#
_cell.length_a   1.000
_cell.length_b   1.000
_cell.length_c   1.000
_cell.angle_alpha   90.00
_cell.angle_beta   90.00
_cell.angle_gamma   90.00
#
_symmetry.space_group_name_H-M   'P 1'
#
loop_
_entity.id
_entity.type
_entity.pdbx_description
1 polymer ?
#
loop_
_entity_poly.entity_id
_entity_poly.type
_entity_poly.pdbx_seq_one_letter_code
_entity_poly.pdbx_strand_id
1 'polypeptide(L)'
;VREAARAARPERTAARNDEVVERYLRAVGLWEHKDKRPAQVSGGMQQRTAVARAFAVGPRLLLLDEPFGALDALTRARLQQQLIELWQHESETETVLMVTHGIDEAILLADRIVVMANPPSPSILDVIPVDLPRLRDRTSVIDEPAFRLVQERLMALLTAEESAAA
;
A
#
# COMPACT_ATOMS: atom_id res chain seq x y z
N VAL A 1 2.61 17.38 1.84
CA VAL A 1 2.73 16.75 0.51
C VAL A 1 3.45 17.67 -0.47
N ARG A 2 2.99 18.92 -0.66
CA ARG A 2 3.56 19.88 -1.62
C ARG A 2 5.07 20.13 -1.43
N GLU A 3 5.50 20.40 -0.19
CA GLU A 3 6.91 20.62 0.11
C GLU A 3 7.78 19.40 -0.21
N ALA A 4 7.32 18.20 0.12
CA ALA A 4 8.03 16.96 -0.19
C ALA A 4 8.17 16.76 -1.71
N ALA A 5 7.09 16.96 -2.48
CA ALA A 5 7.12 16.84 -3.93
C ALA A 5 8.09 17.85 -4.57
N ARG A 6 8.09 19.11 -4.10
CA ARG A 6 9.03 20.16 -4.61
C ARG A 6 10.48 19.86 -4.25
N ALA A 7 10.74 19.41 -3.02
CA ALA A 7 12.09 19.11 -2.59
C ALA A 7 12.71 17.91 -3.33
N ALA A 8 11.89 16.89 -3.61
CA ALA A 8 12.34 15.68 -4.30
C ALA A 8 12.50 15.88 -5.82
N ARG A 9 11.74 16.81 -6.40
CA ARG A 9 11.71 17.07 -7.85
C ARG A 9 11.83 18.57 -8.16
N PRO A 10 12.98 19.17 -7.88
CA PRO A 10 13.18 20.62 -8.08
C PRO A 10 13.06 21.03 -9.55
N GLU A 11 13.24 20.11 -10.50
CA GLU A 11 13.09 20.31 -11.94
C GLU A 11 11.64 20.48 -12.40
N ARG A 12 10.65 20.04 -11.59
CA ARG A 12 9.24 20.22 -11.94
C ARG A 12 8.80 21.67 -11.75
N THR A 13 7.98 22.16 -12.67
CA THR A 13 7.32 23.46 -12.50
C THR A 13 6.38 23.47 -11.30
N ALA A 14 6.10 24.66 -10.76
CA ALA A 14 5.14 24.80 -9.67
C ALA A 14 3.75 24.24 -10.03
N ALA A 15 3.27 24.53 -11.24
CA ALA A 15 2.01 24.01 -11.76
C ALA A 15 1.99 22.48 -11.80
N ARG A 16 3.06 21.85 -12.29
CA ARG A 16 3.16 20.38 -12.33
C ARG A 16 3.20 19.76 -10.92
N ASN A 17 3.88 20.39 -9.98
CA ASN A 17 3.86 19.93 -8.59
C ASN A 17 2.47 20.04 -7.96
N ASP A 18 1.73 21.11 -8.26
CA ASP A 18 0.37 21.29 -7.73
C ASP A 18 -0.61 20.26 -8.33
N GLU A 19 -0.51 19.94 -9.62
CA GLU A 19 -1.28 18.84 -10.25
C GLU A 19 -1.00 17.48 -9.59
N VAL A 20 0.28 17.16 -9.35
CA VAL A 20 0.69 15.92 -8.69
C VAL A 20 0.14 15.85 -7.27
N VAL A 21 0.24 16.94 -6.52
CA VAL A 21 -0.28 17.01 -5.13
C VAL A 21 -1.80 16.87 -5.10
N GLU A 22 -2.52 17.56 -6.00
CA GLU A 22 -3.97 17.47 -6.10
C GLU A 22 -4.39 16.03 -6.41
N ARG A 23 -3.78 15.40 -7.40
CA ARG A 23 -4.07 14.02 -7.79
C ARG A 23 -3.97 13.05 -6.61
N TYR A 24 -2.83 13.04 -5.91
CA TYR A 24 -2.65 12.11 -4.78
C TYR A 24 -3.48 12.46 -3.56
N LEU A 25 -3.76 13.74 -3.28
CA LEU A 25 -4.67 14.11 -2.21
C LEU A 25 -6.13 13.73 -2.52
N ARG A 26 -6.57 13.83 -3.79
CA ARG A 26 -7.89 13.32 -4.20
C ARG A 26 -7.99 11.82 -4.08
N ALA A 27 -6.96 11.10 -4.51
CA ALA A 27 -6.90 9.64 -4.43
C ALA A 27 -6.98 9.10 -3.00
N VAL A 28 -6.43 9.80 -2.02
CA VAL A 28 -6.56 9.40 -0.61
C VAL A 28 -7.76 10.06 0.08
N GLY A 29 -8.63 10.76 -0.66
CA GLY A 29 -9.84 11.41 -0.15
C GLY A 29 -9.57 12.57 0.82
N LEU A 30 -8.46 13.31 0.61
CA LEU A 30 -8.05 14.40 1.50
C LEU A 30 -7.97 15.76 0.82
N TRP A 31 -8.42 15.89 -0.43
CA TRP A 31 -8.34 17.17 -1.14
C TRP A 31 -9.07 18.32 -0.41
N GLU A 32 -10.26 18.07 0.09
CA GLU A 32 -11.05 19.05 0.84
C GLU A 32 -10.41 19.46 2.19
N HIS A 33 -9.38 18.74 2.59
CA HIS A 33 -8.64 18.96 3.83
C HIS A 33 -7.19 19.46 3.59
N LYS A 34 -6.85 19.84 2.36
CA LYS A 34 -5.48 20.21 1.94
C LYS A 34 -4.85 21.35 2.75
N ASP A 35 -5.66 22.24 3.31
CA ASP A 35 -5.21 23.41 4.07
C ASP A 35 -5.19 23.17 5.59
N LYS A 36 -5.60 21.98 6.06
CA LYS A 36 -5.54 21.63 7.48
C LYS A 36 -4.10 21.35 7.92
N ARG A 37 -3.79 21.76 9.16
CA ARG A 37 -2.51 21.44 9.80
C ARG A 37 -2.53 20.04 10.41
N PRO A 38 -1.35 19.40 10.65
CA PRO A 38 -1.29 18.05 11.22
C PRO A 38 -2.09 17.87 12.52
N ALA A 39 -2.13 18.86 13.40
CA ALA A 39 -2.90 18.82 14.63
C ALA A 39 -4.44 18.87 14.45
N GLN A 40 -4.90 19.18 13.24
CA GLN A 40 -6.32 19.32 12.90
C GLN A 40 -6.89 18.10 12.16
N VAL A 41 -6.09 17.05 11.99
CA VAL A 41 -6.45 15.84 11.25
C VAL A 41 -6.34 14.60 12.13
N SER A 42 -7.20 13.61 11.92
CA SER A 42 -7.17 12.34 12.64
C SER A 42 -5.93 11.51 12.28
N GLY A 43 -5.60 10.50 13.11
CA GLY A 43 -4.50 9.57 12.83
C GLY A 43 -4.63 8.89 11.46
N GLY A 44 -5.82 8.42 11.08
CA GLY A 44 -6.07 7.86 9.76
C GLY A 44 -5.91 8.88 8.62
N MET A 45 -6.24 10.16 8.83
CA MET A 45 -5.95 11.21 7.86
C MET A 45 -4.45 11.50 7.75
N GLN A 46 -3.71 11.45 8.87
CA GLN A 46 -2.26 11.59 8.85
C GLN A 46 -1.60 10.44 8.08
N GLN A 47 -2.04 9.20 8.29
CA GLN A 47 -1.55 8.02 7.57
C GLN A 47 -1.83 8.13 6.06
N ARG A 48 -3.05 8.48 5.66
CA ARG A 48 -3.39 8.74 4.24
C ARG A 48 -2.57 9.89 3.65
N THR A 49 -2.27 10.92 4.42
CA THR A 49 -1.37 12.01 3.99
C THR A 49 0.06 11.52 3.79
N ALA A 50 0.55 10.62 4.64
CA ALA A 50 1.88 10.03 4.50
C ALA A 50 1.98 9.20 3.21
N VAL A 51 0.97 8.39 2.91
CA VAL A 51 0.87 7.63 1.65
C VAL A 51 0.85 8.57 0.44
N ALA A 52 -0.01 9.57 0.43
CA ALA A 52 -0.07 10.58 -0.65
C ALA A 52 1.26 11.32 -0.84
N ARG A 53 1.96 11.62 0.26
CA ARG A 53 3.27 12.26 0.23
C ARG A 53 4.32 11.33 -0.41
N ALA A 54 4.34 10.07 -0.05
CA ALA A 54 5.27 9.09 -0.56
C ALA A 54 5.15 8.93 -2.09
N PHE A 55 3.94 8.79 -2.60
CA PHE A 55 3.70 8.73 -4.05
C PHE A 55 3.96 10.05 -4.78
N ALA A 56 3.65 11.20 -4.19
CA ALA A 56 3.87 12.51 -4.83
C ALA A 56 5.36 12.84 -5.05
N VAL A 57 6.25 12.25 -4.27
CA VAL A 57 7.71 12.31 -4.46
C VAL A 57 8.11 11.61 -5.78
N GLY A 58 7.39 10.56 -6.18
CA GLY A 58 7.65 9.77 -7.38
C GLY A 58 8.95 8.98 -7.31
N PRO A 59 9.20 8.21 -6.23
CA PRO A 59 10.39 7.38 -6.13
C PRO A 59 10.28 6.17 -7.07
N ARG A 60 11.40 5.69 -7.60
CA ARG A 60 11.40 4.42 -8.37
C ARG A 60 11.08 3.21 -7.49
N LEU A 61 11.59 3.21 -6.25
CA LEU A 61 11.30 2.22 -5.22
C LEU A 61 10.61 2.88 -4.04
N LEU A 62 9.41 2.42 -3.69
CA LEU A 62 8.63 2.88 -2.57
C LEU A 62 8.58 1.81 -1.47
N LEU A 63 8.91 2.21 -0.24
CA LEU A 63 8.82 1.36 0.93
C LEU A 63 7.62 1.81 1.78
N LEU A 64 6.73 0.88 2.09
CA LEU A 64 5.54 1.10 2.90
C LEU A 64 5.53 0.12 4.08
N ASP A 65 5.43 0.65 5.29
CA ASP A 65 5.33 -0.14 6.51
C ASP A 65 3.94 0.07 7.11
N GLU A 66 3.13 -1.00 7.13
CA GLU A 66 1.74 -1.02 7.61
C GLU A 66 0.88 0.18 7.12
N PRO A 67 0.85 0.48 5.81
CA PRO A 67 0.29 1.75 5.31
C PRO A 67 -1.20 1.92 5.56
N PHE A 68 -1.91 0.86 5.91
CA PHE A 68 -3.35 0.86 6.14
C PHE A 68 -3.76 0.47 7.57
N GLY A 69 -2.80 0.23 8.46
CA GLY A 69 -3.04 -0.32 9.81
C GLY A 69 -3.99 0.52 10.68
N ALA A 70 -3.91 1.85 10.62
CA ALA A 70 -4.75 2.76 11.43
C ALA A 70 -6.11 3.09 10.79
N LEU A 71 -6.52 2.40 9.72
CA LEU A 71 -7.76 2.68 9.00
C LEU A 71 -8.87 1.68 9.37
N ASP A 72 -10.10 2.18 9.45
CA ASP A 72 -11.29 1.32 9.49
C ASP A 72 -11.43 0.51 8.19
N ALA A 73 -12.17 -0.59 8.24
CA ALA A 73 -12.27 -1.55 7.16
C ALA A 73 -12.77 -0.94 5.83
N LEU A 74 -13.75 -0.05 5.86
CA LEU A 74 -14.32 0.56 4.66
C LEU A 74 -13.35 1.57 4.03
N THR A 75 -12.75 2.41 4.86
CA THR A 75 -11.73 3.38 4.41
C THR A 75 -10.50 2.66 3.85
N ARG A 76 -10.06 1.58 4.50
CA ARG A 76 -8.96 0.71 4.05
C ARG A 76 -9.25 0.14 2.67
N ALA A 77 -10.38 -0.53 2.49
CA ALA A 77 -10.75 -1.15 1.22
C ALA A 77 -10.80 -0.12 0.07
N ARG A 78 -11.40 1.05 0.32
CA ARG A 78 -11.47 2.14 -0.66
C ARG A 78 -10.09 2.66 -1.03
N LEU A 79 -9.22 2.87 -0.04
CA LEU A 79 -7.87 3.39 -0.29
C LEU A 79 -7.00 2.38 -1.03
N GLN A 80 -7.08 1.10 -0.70
CA GLN A 80 -6.38 0.04 -1.40
C GLN A 80 -6.74 0.04 -2.88
N GLN A 81 -8.05 0.08 -3.21
CA GLN A 81 -8.51 0.12 -4.59
C GLN A 81 -7.99 1.37 -5.34
N GLN A 82 -8.10 2.53 -4.73
CA GLN A 82 -7.61 3.78 -5.31
C GLN A 82 -6.10 3.79 -5.55
N LEU A 83 -5.32 3.17 -4.66
CA LEU A 83 -3.86 3.08 -4.83
C LEU A 83 -3.47 2.10 -5.93
N ILE A 84 -4.18 0.98 -6.10
CA ILE A 84 -3.98 0.07 -7.22
C ILE A 84 -4.16 0.82 -8.55
N GLU A 85 -5.26 1.55 -8.69
CA GLU A 85 -5.57 2.32 -9.88
C GLU A 85 -4.51 3.37 -10.18
N LEU A 86 -4.10 4.15 -9.17
CA LEU A 86 -3.06 5.17 -9.31
C LEU A 86 -1.71 4.58 -9.70
N TRP A 87 -1.32 3.51 -9.05
CA TRP A 87 -0.02 2.91 -9.30
C TRP A 87 0.07 2.33 -10.72
N GLN A 88 -0.99 1.69 -11.19
CA GLN A 88 -0.98 1.04 -12.50
C GLN A 88 -1.01 2.03 -13.66
N HIS A 89 -1.68 3.16 -13.51
CA HIS A 89 -1.94 4.06 -14.64
C HIS A 89 -1.08 5.32 -14.66
N GLU A 90 -0.60 5.80 -13.53
CA GLU A 90 -0.09 7.16 -13.45
C GLU A 90 1.16 7.34 -12.56
N SER A 91 1.70 6.27 -11.98
CA SER A 91 2.82 6.38 -11.05
C SER A 91 4.18 6.35 -11.76
N GLU A 92 5.10 7.19 -11.32
CA GLU A 92 6.52 7.08 -11.65
C GLU A 92 7.23 5.98 -10.84
N THR A 93 6.52 5.39 -9.86
CA THR A 93 7.04 4.32 -9.00
C THR A 93 7.01 2.99 -9.74
N GLU A 94 8.17 2.38 -9.91
CA GLU A 94 8.32 1.11 -10.61
C GLU A 94 8.10 -0.10 -9.69
N THR A 95 8.51 0.05 -8.42
CA THR A 95 8.45 -1.04 -7.44
C THR A 95 7.92 -0.52 -6.10
N VAL A 96 7.02 -1.27 -5.50
CA VAL A 96 6.56 -1.04 -4.12
C VAL A 96 6.93 -2.26 -3.29
N LEU A 97 7.65 -2.05 -2.19
CA LEU A 97 7.84 -3.04 -1.14
C LEU A 97 6.97 -2.63 0.05
N MET A 98 6.03 -3.49 0.40
CA MET A 98 5.09 -3.24 1.49
C MET A 98 5.22 -4.31 2.57
N VAL A 99 5.30 -3.87 3.82
CA VAL A 99 5.16 -4.73 5.00
C VAL A 99 3.73 -4.64 5.49
N THR A 100 3.10 -5.79 5.70
CA THR A 100 1.75 -5.90 6.25
C THR A 100 1.56 -7.22 6.96
N HIS A 101 0.67 -7.25 7.94
CA HIS A 101 0.18 -8.47 8.59
C HIS A 101 -1.16 -8.95 8.01
N GLY A 102 -1.72 -8.20 7.06
CA GLY A 102 -3.00 -8.53 6.42
C GLY A 102 -2.83 -9.47 5.24
N ILE A 103 -3.21 -10.74 5.36
CA ILE A 103 -3.11 -11.75 4.30
C ILE A 103 -3.86 -11.32 3.05
N ASP A 104 -5.12 -10.93 3.18
CA ASP A 104 -5.96 -10.49 2.05
C ASP A 104 -5.38 -9.25 1.37
N GLU A 105 -4.80 -8.35 2.16
CA GLU A 105 -4.13 -7.15 1.67
C GLU A 105 -2.90 -7.50 0.84
N ALA A 106 -2.06 -8.41 1.34
CA ALA A 106 -0.89 -8.88 0.61
C ALA A 106 -1.28 -9.52 -0.73
N ILE A 107 -2.29 -10.39 -0.76
CA ILE A 107 -2.77 -11.05 -1.97
C ILE A 107 -3.37 -10.04 -2.95
N LEU A 108 -4.12 -9.06 -2.44
CA LEU A 108 -4.77 -8.04 -3.27
C LEU A 108 -3.76 -7.13 -3.98
N LEU A 109 -2.68 -6.75 -3.28
CA LEU A 109 -1.78 -5.69 -3.73
C LEU A 109 -0.50 -6.19 -4.38
N ALA A 110 0.02 -7.35 -3.98
CA ALA A 110 1.35 -7.80 -4.38
C ALA A 110 1.34 -8.69 -5.64
N ASP A 111 2.44 -8.64 -6.41
CA ASP A 111 2.76 -9.62 -7.44
C ASP A 111 3.51 -10.83 -6.85
N ARG A 112 4.20 -10.62 -5.72
CA ARG A 112 4.91 -11.65 -4.94
C ARG A 112 4.79 -11.34 -3.46
N ILE A 113 4.60 -12.37 -2.66
CA ILE A 113 4.53 -12.27 -1.21
C ILE A 113 5.74 -13.00 -0.63
N VAL A 114 6.53 -12.29 0.18
CA VAL A 114 7.66 -12.85 0.92
C VAL A 114 7.18 -13.13 2.34
N VAL A 115 7.16 -14.40 2.72
CA VAL A 115 6.77 -14.82 4.07
C VAL A 115 8.03 -14.89 4.92
N MET A 116 8.05 -14.16 6.04
CA MET A 116 9.19 -14.08 6.96
C MET A 116 8.93 -14.92 8.21
N ALA A 117 9.98 -15.55 8.71
CA ALA A 117 9.95 -16.21 10.02
C ALA A 117 9.96 -15.20 11.17
N ASN A 118 9.48 -15.64 12.33
CA ASN A 118 9.59 -14.89 13.56
C ASN A 118 11.01 -14.91 14.15
N PRO A 119 11.41 -13.90 14.95
CA PRO A 119 12.64 -13.97 15.74
C PRO A 119 12.68 -15.23 16.62
N PRO A 120 13.87 -15.81 16.92
CA PRO A 120 15.20 -15.22 16.81
C PRO A 120 15.91 -15.45 15.48
N SER A 121 15.37 -16.25 14.59
CA SER A 121 16.01 -16.59 13.31
C SER A 121 15.25 -15.99 12.14
N PRO A 122 15.39 -14.66 11.89
CA PRO A 122 14.72 -14.04 10.79
C PRO A 122 15.22 -14.66 9.47
N SER A 123 14.34 -15.38 8.79
CA SER A 123 14.62 -15.98 7.49
C SER A 123 13.40 -15.86 6.60
N ILE A 124 13.62 -15.98 5.30
CA ILE A 124 12.53 -16.10 4.35
C ILE A 124 12.05 -17.54 4.40
N LEU A 125 10.79 -17.74 4.79
CA LEU A 125 10.13 -19.05 4.78
C LEU A 125 9.72 -19.45 3.38
N ASP A 126 9.17 -18.50 2.62
CA ASP A 126 8.69 -18.75 1.27
C ASP A 126 8.57 -17.45 0.47
N VAL A 127 8.57 -17.59 -0.86
CA VAL A 127 8.28 -16.49 -1.80
C VAL A 127 7.18 -16.97 -2.73
N ILE A 128 5.97 -16.48 -2.51
CA ILE A 128 4.76 -16.93 -3.19
C ILE A 128 4.42 -15.95 -4.32
N PRO A 129 4.41 -16.39 -5.59
CA PRO A 129 3.89 -15.58 -6.67
C PRO A 129 2.36 -15.47 -6.56
N VAL A 130 1.82 -14.30 -6.88
CA VAL A 130 0.38 -14.05 -6.90
C VAL A 130 -0.08 -13.90 -8.36
N ASP A 131 -0.47 -15.02 -8.94
CA ASP A 131 -0.93 -15.10 -10.33
C ASP A 131 -2.42 -14.72 -10.44
N LEU A 132 -2.70 -13.44 -10.23
CA LEU A 132 -4.01 -12.83 -10.33
C LEU A 132 -3.97 -11.64 -11.31
N PRO A 133 -5.07 -11.36 -12.05
CA PRO A 133 -5.14 -10.20 -12.93
C PRO A 133 -4.76 -8.90 -12.21
N ARG A 134 -4.06 -7.98 -12.89
CA ARG A 134 -3.55 -6.77 -12.21
C ARG A 134 -4.61 -5.75 -11.82
N LEU A 135 -5.71 -5.65 -12.52
CA LEU A 135 -6.85 -4.82 -12.12
C LEU A 135 -7.73 -5.61 -11.15
N ARG A 136 -7.22 -5.86 -9.96
CA ARG A 136 -7.91 -6.64 -8.93
C ARG A 136 -9.00 -5.79 -8.30
N ASP A 137 -10.24 -6.04 -8.66
CA ASP A 137 -11.37 -5.57 -7.87
C ASP A 137 -11.54 -6.50 -6.66
N ARG A 138 -11.48 -5.91 -5.47
CA ARG A 138 -11.58 -6.64 -4.21
C ARG A 138 -12.83 -7.52 -4.13
N THR A 139 -13.95 -7.09 -4.70
CA THR A 139 -15.22 -7.83 -4.61
C THR A 139 -15.23 -9.08 -5.47
N SER A 140 -14.59 -9.06 -6.63
CA SER A 140 -14.54 -10.18 -7.55
C SER A 140 -13.35 -11.11 -7.30
N VAL A 141 -12.19 -10.56 -6.92
CA VAL A 141 -10.94 -11.34 -6.79
C VAL A 141 -10.96 -12.31 -5.60
N ILE A 142 -11.69 -12.00 -4.52
CA ILE A 142 -11.79 -12.87 -3.34
C ILE A 142 -12.46 -14.22 -3.67
N ASP A 143 -13.32 -14.24 -4.68
CA ASP A 143 -14.01 -15.46 -5.11
C ASP A 143 -13.18 -16.29 -6.11
N GLU A 144 -12.07 -15.75 -6.60
CA GLU A 144 -11.18 -16.47 -7.52
C GLU A 144 -10.50 -17.66 -6.83
N PRO A 145 -10.48 -18.84 -7.45
CA PRO A 145 -9.80 -20.01 -6.89
C PRO A 145 -8.31 -19.75 -6.58
N ALA A 146 -7.63 -18.95 -7.42
CA ALA A 146 -6.23 -18.58 -7.23
C ALA A 146 -6.03 -17.74 -5.95
N PHE A 147 -6.97 -16.86 -5.60
CA PHE A 147 -6.92 -16.09 -4.35
C PHE A 147 -6.96 -17.03 -3.14
N ARG A 148 -7.91 -17.95 -3.13
CA ARG A 148 -8.09 -18.91 -2.02
C ARG A 148 -6.88 -19.82 -1.86
N LEU A 149 -6.31 -20.28 -2.95
CA LEU A 149 -5.11 -21.14 -2.92
C LEU A 149 -3.91 -20.43 -2.26
N VAL A 150 -3.67 -19.17 -2.62
CA VAL A 150 -2.60 -18.36 -1.99
C VAL A 150 -2.91 -18.09 -0.52
N GLN A 151 -4.17 -17.77 -0.19
CA GLN A 151 -4.60 -17.54 1.19
C GLN A 151 -4.38 -18.78 2.08
N GLU A 152 -4.81 -19.96 1.62
CA GLU A 152 -4.61 -21.23 2.33
C GLU A 152 -3.13 -21.52 2.56
N ARG A 153 -2.28 -21.29 1.54
CA ARG A 153 -0.83 -21.49 1.67
C ARG A 153 -0.20 -20.53 2.68
N LEU A 154 -0.59 -19.26 2.68
CA LEU A 154 -0.13 -18.26 3.65
C LEU A 154 -0.55 -18.63 5.06
N MET A 155 -1.83 -18.99 5.26
CA MET A 155 -2.34 -19.43 6.56
C MET A 155 -1.59 -20.65 7.10
N ALA A 156 -1.33 -21.64 6.25
CA ALA A 156 -0.60 -22.85 6.66
C ALA A 156 0.84 -22.52 7.12
N LEU A 157 1.56 -21.66 6.38
CA LEU A 157 2.91 -21.22 6.73
C LEU A 157 2.96 -20.46 8.06
N LEU A 158 2.06 -19.49 8.22
CA LEU A 158 2.01 -18.65 9.43
C LEU A 158 1.61 -19.47 10.67
N THR A 159 0.64 -20.39 10.54
CA THR A 159 0.24 -21.26 11.65
C THR A 159 1.36 -22.24 12.05
N ALA A 160 2.09 -22.77 11.08
CA ALA A 160 3.23 -23.63 11.35
C ALA A 160 4.35 -22.89 12.10
N GLU A 161 4.61 -21.64 11.73
CA GLU A 161 5.60 -20.77 12.36
C GLU A 161 5.22 -20.39 13.79
N GLU A 162 3.95 -20.04 14.05
CA GLU A 162 3.46 -19.79 15.40
C GLU A 162 3.61 -21.02 16.31
N SER A 163 3.34 -22.21 15.77
CA SER A 163 3.47 -23.47 16.50
C SER A 163 4.92 -23.83 16.82
N ALA A 164 5.87 -23.44 15.99
CA ALA A 164 7.30 -23.65 16.18
C ALA A 164 7.93 -22.66 17.18
N ALA A 165 7.29 -21.52 17.40
CA ALA A 165 7.76 -20.46 18.31
C ALA A 165 7.19 -20.61 19.74
N ALA A 166 6.21 -21.49 19.96
CA ALA A 166 5.56 -21.75 21.25
C ALA A 166 6.23 -22.89 22.01
#